data_ef5b085d6a5479e94dcf16d1f830d868
#
_entry.id   ef5b085d6a5479e94dcf16d1f830d868
#
_cell.length_a   1.000
_cell.length_b   1.000
_cell.length_c   1.000
_cell.angle_alpha   90.00
_cell.angle_beta   90.00
_cell.angle_gamma   90.00
#
_symmetry.space_group_name_H-M   'P 1'
#
loop_
_entity.id
_entity.type
_entity.pdbx_description
1 polymer ?
#
loop_
_entity_poly.entity_id
_entity_poly.type
_entity_poly.pdbx_seq_one_letter_code
_entity_poly.pdbx_strand_id
1 'polypeptide(L)'
;RCLQYGSYTTPEFAMPAFCNLNVSWNAFAPHNTMVEVRCRVYAGGNWTGWMSFGKWAPGYPRCSCNSQSDDGMIFLMGDTVTVATPGGGTGVQLQVNLSTNDDKVSPAVRLLAAAVRPLAWEKHNGHPLNRQLYLPEYCLAAHDPSFGRTMDLPLVMAALMNCWGEDVLPEEVAYVMEDMAHSTTANAAFAAAAAGCCGYPCWQAWMDLADLRAQIHDDCCVAVQVERRIRGQRDPVRVWMGLRGFGHDDAVMADYVLLNDPTADSNGAVNCTMALVDFMRYFTGRAIALRAKPRDVAANRPLRMRCELVPGETADVYYFEQRGVKDPLPEGFSGWVACACHDGVAHATTAHRSFCRMERTPEGGIRFPEKIMAAGCRCSVYAVDQTGAMRVAEVRLPKPRPAPEQPVSQAQEKPAE
;
A
#
# COMPACT_ATOMS: atom_id res chain seq x y z
N ARG A 1 23.68 20.91 -11.97
CA ARG A 1 23.60 19.63 -12.72
C ARG A 1 22.49 19.75 -13.72
N CYS A 2 22.72 19.43 -15.00
CA CYS A 2 21.67 19.37 -16.00
C CYS A 2 20.79 18.14 -15.71
N LEU A 3 19.51 18.38 -15.48
CA LEU A 3 18.49 17.34 -15.45
C LEU A 3 18.30 16.85 -16.91
N GLN A 4 18.53 15.56 -17.16
CA GLN A 4 18.18 14.96 -18.45
C GLN A 4 16.76 14.47 -18.39
N TYR A 5 16.02 14.65 -19.46
CA TYR A 5 14.65 14.15 -19.56
C TYR A 5 14.31 13.67 -20.97
N GLY A 6 13.41 12.72 -21.03
CA GLY A 6 12.78 12.25 -22.27
C GLY A 6 11.26 12.23 -22.10
N SER A 7 10.54 12.37 -23.19
CA SER A 7 9.08 12.32 -23.21
C SER A 7 8.59 11.36 -24.28
N TYR A 8 7.55 10.61 -23.93
CA TYR A 8 6.80 9.77 -24.86
C TYR A 8 5.33 10.14 -24.79
N THR A 9 4.71 10.37 -25.94
CA THR A 9 3.27 10.63 -26.06
C THR A 9 2.63 9.50 -26.85
N THR A 10 1.58 8.89 -26.30
CA THR A 10 0.84 7.81 -26.97
C THR A 10 0.07 8.36 -28.19
N PRO A 11 -0.37 7.48 -29.10
CA PRO A 11 -1.47 7.83 -30.00
C PRO A 11 -2.71 8.29 -29.20
N GLU A 12 -3.63 8.95 -29.89
CA GLU A 12 -4.94 9.28 -29.36
C GLU A 12 -5.83 8.03 -29.38
N PHE A 13 -6.47 7.72 -28.25
CA PHE A 13 -7.37 6.59 -28.12
C PHE A 13 -8.82 7.08 -28.12
N ALA A 14 -9.61 6.65 -29.08
CA ALA A 14 -11.06 6.81 -29.02
C ALA A 14 -11.63 5.86 -27.94
N MET A 15 -12.49 6.39 -27.09
CA MET A 15 -13.09 5.67 -25.98
C MET A 15 -14.61 5.77 -26.04
N PRO A 16 -15.38 4.79 -25.54
CA PRO A 16 -16.79 4.98 -25.24
C PRO A 16 -16.98 6.21 -24.34
N ALA A 17 -18.09 6.91 -24.47
CA ALA A 17 -18.37 8.09 -23.64
C ALA A 17 -18.25 7.75 -22.15
N PHE A 18 -17.44 8.50 -21.39
CA PHE A 18 -17.09 8.19 -20.01
C PHE A 18 -17.16 9.41 -19.09
N CYS A 19 -17.39 9.15 -17.80
CA CYS A 19 -17.41 10.17 -16.74
C CYS A 19 -16.20 10.16 -15.83
N ASN A 20 -15.44 9.06 -15.75
CA ASN A 20 -14.20 9.01 -14.98
C ASN A 20 -13.09 8.29 -15.79
N LEU A 21 -11.86 8.73 -15.56
CA LEU A 21 -10.65 8.11 -16.07
C LEU A 21 -9.66 7.90 -14.93
N ASN A 22 -9.16 6.68 -14.81
CA ASN A 22 -8.02 6.35 -13.95
C ASN A 22 -6.84 5.92 -14.82
N VAL A 23 -5.65 6.42 -14.48
CA VAL A 23 -4.42 6.08 -15.18
C VAL A 23 -3.49 5.33 -14.24
N SER A 24 -2.82 4.31 -14.76
CA SER A 24 -1.85 3.51 -14.01
C SER A 24 -0.57 3.35 -14.83
N TRP A 25 0.53 3.24 -14.14
CA TRP A 25 1.82 2.94 -14.74
C TRP A 25 2.63 1.96 -13.90
N ASN A 26 3.45 1.17 -14.56
CA ASN A 26 4.46 0.36 -13.91
C ASN A 26 5.83 0.79 -14.44
N ALA A 27 6.66 1.24 -13.54
CA ALA A 27 7.94 1.82 -13.90
C ALA A 27 9.11 1.17 -13.13
N PHE A 28 10.24 1.08 -13.81
CA PHE A 28 11.53 0.95 -13.19
C PHE A 28 12.11 2.35 -13.04
N ALA A 29 12.20 2.85 -11.82
CA ALA A 29 12.69 4.19 -11.52
C ALA A 29 13.77 4.09 -10.43
N PRO A 30 15.03 3.77 -10.81
CA PRO A 30 16.14 3.65 -9.88
C PRO A 30 16.49 5.01 -9.24
N HIS A 31 17.39 5.00 -8.26
CA HIS A 31 17.82 6.19 -7.56
C HIS A 31 18.23 7.30 -8.54
N ASN A 32 17.94 8.56 -8.19
CA ASN A 32 18.13 9.76 -9.01
C ASN A 32 17.24 9.84 -10.27
N THR A 33 16.26 8.96 -10.42
CA THR A 33 15.32 9.02 -11.54
C THR A 33 13.89 9.25 -11.07
N MET A 34 13.03 9.68 -11.99
CA MET A 34 11.66 10.02 -11.70
C MET A 34 10.79 9.85 -12.95
N VAL A 35 9.54 9.48 -12.74
CA VAL A 35 8.51 9.36 -13.78
C VAL A 35 7.39 10.33 -13.46
N GLU A 36 6.92 11.05 -14.47
CA GLU A 36 5.69 11.82 -14.44
C GLU A 36 4.76 11.31 -15.53
N VAL A 37 3.51 11.02 -15.15
CA VAL A 37 2.48 10.60 -16.12
C VAL A 37 1.43 11.68 -16.22
N ARG A 38 1.04 12.00 -17.44
CA ARG A 38 0.04 13.01 -17.78
C ARG A 38 -1.04 12.42 -18.68
N CYS A 39 -2.21 12.98 -18.63
CA CYS A 39 -3.26 12.69 -19.58
C CYS A 39 -3.86 13.99 -20.14
N ARG A 40 -4.53 13.86 -21.29
CA ARG A 40 -5.52 14.83 -21.77
C ARG A 40 -6.76 14.09 -22.25
N VAL A 41 -7.89 14.74 -22.16
CA VAL A 41 -9.20 14.17 -22.46
C VAL A 41 -9.82 14.94 -23.62
N TYR A 42 -10.41 14.23 -24.57
CA TYR A 42 -11.25 14.83 -25.61
C TYR A 42 -12.71 14.80 -25.15
N ALA A 43 -13.32 15.98 -25.00
CA ALA A 43 -14.70 16.14 -24.58
C ALA A 43 -15.26 17.46 -25.14
N GLY A 44 -16.55 17.52 -25.44
CA GLY A 44 -17.16 18.74 -25.97
C GLY A 44 -16.56 19.25 -27.30
N GLY A 45 -15.93 18.37 -28.08
CA GLY A 45 -15.31 18.72 -29.37
C GLY A 45 -13.85 19.21 -29.28
N ASN A 46 -13.25 19.26 -28.09
CA ASN A 46 -11.89 19.77 -27.87
C ASN A 46 -11.06 18.87 -26.95
N TRP A 47 -9.75 18.94 -27.11
CA TRP A 47 -8.80 18.37 -26.15
C TRP A 47 -8.56 19.35 -24.98
N THR A 48 -8.53 18.81 -23.75
CA THR A 48 -8.03 19.58 -22.60
C THR A 48 -6.53 19.87 -22.72
N GLY A 49 -6.03 20.77 -21.90
CA GLY A 49 -4.62 20.81 -21.55
C GLY A 49 -4.14 19.51 -20.91
N TRP A 50 -2.82 19.34 -20.80
CA TRP A 50 -2.22 18.20 -20.12
C TRP A 50 -2.41 18.30 -18.61
N MET A 51 -3.03 17.29 -18.02
CA MET A 51 -3.20 17.13 -16.57
C MET A 51 -2.18 16.11 -16.06
N SER A 52 -1.42 16.48 -15.04
CA SER A 52 -0.36 15.63 -14.47
C SER A 52 -0.88 14.84 -13.27
N PHE A 53 -0.66 13.53 -13.25
CA PHE A 53 -0.87 12.69 -12.07
C PHE A 53 0.24 12.87 -11.02
N GLY A 54 1.21 13.73 -11.31
CA GLY A 54 2.30 14.04 -10.43
C GLY A 54 3.57 13.26 -10.73
N LYS A 55 4.53 13.39 -9.83
CA LYS A 55 5.86 12.81 -9.94
C LYS A 55 5.98 11.62 -9.02
N TRP A 56 6.52 10.53 -9.54
CA TRP A 56 6.65 9.30 -8.80
C TRP A 56 8.02 8.63 -9.02
N ALA A 57 8.58 8.12 -7.93
CA ALA A 57 9.68 7.17 -7.88
C ALA A 57 9.57 6.38 -6.58
N PRO A 58 10.09 5.14 -6.44
CA PRO A 58 10.07 4.40 -5.18
C PRO A 58 10.86 5.10 -4.07
N GLY A 59 11.89 5.88 -4.44
CA GLY A 59 12.52 6.85 -3.55
C GLY A 59 11.73 8.17 -3.49
N TYR A 60 12.39 9.23 -3.07
CA TYR A 60 11.82 10.57 -2.93
C TYR A 60 12.04 11.40 -4.21
N PRO A 61 11.17 12.38 -4.58
CA PRO A 61 9.85 12.75 -4.03
C PRO A 61 8.69 12.09 -4.79
N ARG A 62 7.56 11.88 -4.09
CA ARG A 62 6.30 11.39 -4.66
C ARG A 62 5.19 12.38 -4.34
N CYS A 63 4.69 13.05 -5.34
CA CYS A 63 3.65 14.07 -5.17
C CYS A 63 2.65 13.99 -6.31
N SER A 64 1.38 13.79 -6.01
CA SER A 64 0.31 13.96 -6.99
C SER A 64 0.00 15.44 -7.23
N CYS A 65 -0.73 15.72 -8.29
CA CYS A 65 -1.18 17.06 -8.65
C CYS A 65 -2.69 17.06 -8.82
N ASN A 66 -3.32 18.14 -8.40
CA ASN A 66 -4.70 18.43 -8.78
C ASN A 66 -4.68 19.46 -9.92
N SER A 67 -5.56 19.28 -10.89
CA SER A 67 -5.68 20.19 -12.03
C SER A 67 -7.10 20.17 -12.60
N GLN A 68 -7.44 21.20 -13.37
CA GLN A 68 -8.74 21.30 -14.04
C GLN A 68 -8.58 21.88 -15.42
N SER A 69 -9.57 21.61 -16.30
CA SER A 69 -9.72 22.29 -17.59
C SER A 69 -10.10 23.77 -17.40
N ASP A 70 -9.89 24.58 -18.44
CA ASP A 70 -10.17 26.03 -18.39
C ASP A 70 -11.65 26.34 -18.06
N ASP A 71 -12.57 25.48 -18.49
CA ASP A 71 -14.00 25.57 -18.20
C ASP A 71 -14.41 24.95 -16.84
N GLY A 72 -13.48 24.32 -16.13
CA GLY A 72 -13.72 23.64 -14.85
C GLY A 72 -14.58 22.37 -14.93
N MET A 73 -14.94 21.92 -16.13
CA MET A 73 -15.81 20.75 -16.33
C MET A 73 -15.06 19.41 -16.30
N ILE A 74 -13.75 19.45 -16.44
CA ILE A 74 -12.87 18.26 -16.38
C ILE A 74 -11.81 18.55 -15.34
N PHE A 75 -11.71 17.69 -14.35
CA PHE A 75 -10.75 17.90 -13.26
C PHE A 75 -10.12 16.60 -12.80
N LEU A 76 -8.84 16.68 -12.48
CA LEU A 76 -8.05 15.63 -11.87
C LEU A 76 -7.90 15.93 -10.38
N MET A 77 -8.31 14.97 -9.55
CA MET A 77 -8.08 15.00 -8.11
C MET A 77 -7.37 13.71 -7.69
N GLY A 78 -6.11 13.87 -7.24
CA GLY A 78 -5.26 12.75 -6.84
C GLY A 78 -5.02 11.77 -7.99
N ASP A 79 -5.84 10.73 -8.09
CA ASP A 79 -5.69 9.62 -9.02
C ASP A 79 -6.85 9.45 -10.03
N THR A 80 -7.82 10.34 -10.00
CA THR A 80 -9.04 10.22 -10.82
C THR A 80 -9.36 11.50 -11.56
N VAL A 81 -9.49 11.39 -12.89
CA VAL A 81 -10.07 12.45 -13.72
C VAL A 81 -11.58 12.27 -13.72
N THR A 82 -12.31 13.34 -13.41
CA THR A 82 -13.76 13.41 -13.52
C THR A 82 -14.12 14.30 -14.70
N VAL A 83 -15.05 13.83 -15.54
CA VAL A 83 -15.56 14.54 -16.72
C VAL A 83 -17.03 14.87 -16.46
N ALA A 84 -17.32 16.13 -16.13
CA ALA A 84 -18.67 16.63 -15.93
C ALA A 84 -19.27 17.27 -17.19
N THR A 85 -18.54 17.31 -18.29
CA THR A 85 -19.03 17.80 -19.59
C THR A 85 -20.22 16.97 -20.06
N PRO A 86 -21.32 17.57 -20.53
CA PRO A 86 -22.43 16.84 -21.14
C PRO A 86 -21.92 15.95 -22.29
N GLY A 87 -22.31 14.66 -22.28
CA GLY A 87 -21.82 13.68 -23.23
C GLY A 87 -20.51 13.00 -22.83
N GLY A 88 -19.87 13.44 -21.75
CA GLY A 88 -18.65 12.81 -21.21
C GLY A 88 -17.40 13.03 -22.07
N GLY A 89 -16.34 12.34 -21.68
CA GLY A 89 -15.11 12.22 -22.47
C GLY A 89 -15.26 11.12 -23.52
N THR A 90 -14.67 11.30 -24.71
CA THR A 90 -14.71 10.33 -25.81
C THR A 90 -13.32 10.00 -26.37
N GLY A 91 -12.28 10.63 -25.83
CA GLY A 91 -10.90 10.35 -26.21
C GLY A 91 -9.93 10.55 -25.06
N VAL A 92 -8.86 9.80 -25.08
CA VAL A 92 -7.78 9.85 -24.09
C VAL A 92 -6.44 9.84 -24.82
N GLN A 93 -5.51 10.64 -24.34
CA GLN A 93 -4.12 10.55 -24.74
C GLN A 93 -3.24 10.65 -23.48
N LEU A 94 -2.20 9.85 -23.45
CA LEU A 94 -1.27 9.79 -22.32
C LEU A 94 0.11 10.31 -22.71
N GLN A 95 0.81 10.88 -21.76
CA GLN A 95 2.20 11.30 -21.92
C GLN A 95 3.00 10.85 -20.70
N VAL A 96 4.20 10.35 -20.94
CA VAL A 96 5.16 9.98 -19.90
C VAL A 96 6.40 10.84 -20.05
N ASN A 97 6.79 11.48 -18.97
CA ASN A 97 8.04 12.19 -18.86
C ASN A 97 8.99 11.40 -17.95
N LEU A 98 10.17 11.11 -18.45
CA LEU A 98 11.23 10.39 -17.76
C LEU A 98 12.35 11.36 -17.43
N SER A 99 12.80 11.41 -16.18
CA SER A 99 13.85 12.33 -15.74
C SER A 99 14.93 11.60 -14.99
N THR A 100 16.18 12.04 -15.16
CA THR A 100 17.34 11.55 -14.40
C THR A 100 18.32 12.67 -14.05
N ASN A 101 18.93 12.57 -12.88
CA ASN A 101 20.07 13.39 -12.45
C ASN A 101 21.41 12.68 -12.65
N ASP A 102 21.39 11.46 -13.19
CA ASP A 102 22.54 10.61 -13.40
C ASP A 102 22.57 10.16 -14.86
N ASP A 103 23.67 10.44 -15.57
CA ASP A 103 23.86 10.12 -16.98
C ASP A 103 24.02 8.61 -17.25
N LYS A 104 24.22 7.81 -16.21
CA LYS A 104 24.38 6.35 -16.29
C LYS A 104 23.11 5.57 -16.04
N VAL A 105 22.05 6.26 -15.60
CA VAL A 105 20.82 5.60 -15.14
C VAL A 105 19.60 6.27 -15.75
N SER A 106 18.72 5.49 -16.33
CA SER A 106 17.44 5.96 -16.89
C SER A 106 16.27 5.21 -16.30
N PRO A 107 15.15 5.89 -16.02
CA PRO A 107 13.90 5.19 -15.69
C PRO A 107 13.31 4.55 -16.96
N ALA A 108 12.48 3.54 -16.76
CA ALA A 108 11.75 2.89 -17.85
C ALA A 108 10.31 2.60 -17.42
N VAL A 109 9.36 2.84 -18.32
CA VAL A 109 7.94 2.46 -18.09
C VAL A 109 7.64 1.19 -18.86
N ARG A 110 7.06 0.21 -18.17
CA ARG A 110 6.71 -1.11 -18.73
C ARG A 110 5.24 -1.24 -19.05
N LEU A 111 4.39 -0.56 -18.29
CA LEU A 111 2.96 -0.53 -18.47
C LEU A 111 2.46 0.89 -18.33
N LEU A 112 1.57 1.27 -19.22
CA LEU A 112 0.78 2.49 -19.14
C LEU A 112 -0.66 2.09 -19.49
N ALA A 113 -1.58 2.30 -18.58
CA ALA A 113 -2.97 1.88 -18.72
C ALA A 113 -3.92 3.03 -18.40
N ALA A 114 -5.00 3.10 -19.16
CA ALA A 114 -6.12 4.00 -18.95
C ALA A 114 -7.41 3.18 -18.79
N ALA A 115 -8.11 3.36 -17.68
CA ALA A 115 -9.38 2.73 -17.40
C ALA A 115 -10.47 3.79 -17.30
N VAL A 116 -11.51 3.67 -18.11
CA VAL A 116 -12.62 4.62 -18.12
C VAL A 116 -13.87 3.99 -17.49
N ARG A 117 -14.62 4.80 -16.77
CA ARG A 117 -15.98 4.48 -16.35
C ARG A 117 -16.97 5.00 -17.41
N PRO A 118 -17.62 4.11 -18.17
CA PRO A 118 -18.58 4.54 -19.17
C PRO A 118 -19.76 5.30 -18.57
N LEU A 119 -20.29 6.27 -19.29
CA LEU A 119 -21.56 6.95 -18.93
C LEU A 119 -22.72 5.96 -18.91
N ALA A 120 -22.82 5.13 -19.93
CA ALA A 120 -23.79 4.05 -20.03
C ALA A 120 -23.08 2.73 -19.70
N TRP A 121 -22.89 2.46 -18.42
CA TRP A 121 -22.23 1.25 -17.98
C TRP A 121 -23.23 0.10 -17.83
N GLU A 122 -23.28 -0.77 -18.83
CA GLU A 122 -23.99 -2.03 -18.76
C GLU A 122 -23.19 -3.00 -17.88
N LYS A 123 -23.74 -3.35 -16.72
CA LYS A 123 -23.10 -4.26 -15.75
C LYS A 123 -23.55 -5.70 -16.01
N HIS A 124 -22.58 -6.58 -16.11
CA HIS A 124 -22.81 -8.01 -16.34
C HIS A 124 -22.51 -8.79 -15.05
N ASN A 125 -23.28 -9.86 -14.82
CA ASN A 125 -23.07 -10.70 -13.64
C ASN A 125 -22.05 -11.82 -13.87
N GLY A 126 -21.83 -12.23 -15.12
CA GLY A 126 -21.02 -13.40 -15.46
C GLY A 126 -21.64 -14.71 -14.97
N HIS A 127 -20.87 -15.79 -15.10
CA HIS A 127 -21.31 -17.10 -14.59
C HIS A 127 -21.10 -17.21 -13.09
N PRO A 128 -21.99 -17.88 -12.34
CA PRO A 128 -21.75 -18.19 -10.94
C PRO A 128 -20.40 -18.88 -10.74
N LEU A 129 -19.70 -18.51 -9.69
CA LEU A 129 -18.40 -19.05 -9.35
C LEU A 129 -18.38 -19.46 -7.88
N ASN A 130 -17.94 -20.68 -7.60
CA ASN A 130 -17.68 -21.15 -6.26
C ASN A 130 -16.18 -21.45 -6.16
N ARG A 131 -15.39 -20.47 -5.75
CA ARG A 131 -13.94 -20.56 -5.67
C ARG A 131 -13.39 -19.61 -4.61
N GLN A 132 -12.47 -20.14 -3.83
CA GLN A 132 -11.74 -19.39 -2.80
C GLN A 132 -10.25 -19.45 -3.08
N LEU A 133 -9.60 -18.28 -3.02
CA LEU A 133 -8.16 -18.13 -3.09
C LEU A 133 -7.59 -17.78 -1.71
N TYR A 134 -6.31 -18.06 -1.53
CA TYR A 134 -5.59 -17.62 -0.35
C TYR A 134 -5.13 -16.16 -0.54
N LEU A 135 -5.31 -15.35 0.49
CA LEU A 135 -4.80 -13.99 0.56
C LEU A 135 -4.30 -13.75 1.99
N PRO A 136 -3.05 -13.31 2.21
CA PRO A 136 -2.54 -12.99 3.55
C PRO A 136 -3.39 -12.00 4.31
N GLU A 137 -3.48 -12.18 5.62
CA GLU A 137 -4.35 -11.44 6.52
C GLU A 137 -3.58 -10.31 7.18
N TYR A 138 -3.91 -9.07 6.84
CA TYR A 138 -3.33 -7.87 7.43
C TYR A 138 -4.44 -6.92 7.87
N CYS A 139 -4.43 -6.52 9.15
CA CYS A 139 -5.38 -5.54 9.69
C CYS A 139 -4.70 -4.25 10.14
N LEU A 140 -5.43 -3.16 10.13
CA LEU A 140 -4.96 -1.84 10.57
C LEU A 140 -4.45 -1.84 12.01
N ALA A 141 -5.12 -2.59 12.89
CA ALA A 141 -4.78 -2.63 14.31
C ALA A 141 -3.41 -3.26 14.62
N ALA A 142 -2.88 -4.09 13.70
CA ALA A 142 -1.59 -4.76 13.85
C ALA A 142 -0.41 -3.98 13.21
N HIS A 143 -0.67 -2.80 12.63
CA HIS A 143 0.32 -2.03 11.87
C HIS A 143 0.52 -0.62 12.43
N ASP A 144 1.52 0.08 11.89
CA ASP A 144 1.92 1.40 12.40
C ASP A 144 0.80 2.44 12.20
N PRO A 145 0.24 3.00 13.29
CA PRO A 145 -0.82 3.99 13.21
C PRO A 145 -0.39 5.33 12.60
N SER A 146 0.92 5.58 12.41
CA SER A 146 1.43 6.83 11.85
C SER A 146 0.99 7.05 10.39
N PHE A 147 0.71 5.99 9.65
CA PHE A 147 0.13 6.08 8.30
C PHE A 147 -1.39 6.35 8.31
N GLY A 148 -2.00 6.38 9.48
CA GLY A 148 -3.39 6.72 9.66
C GLY A 148 -4.38 5.73 9.06
N ARG A 149 -5.61 6.20 8.81
CA ARG A 149 -6.72 5.38 8.30
C ARG A 149 -6.57 4.97 6.85
N THR A 150 -5.65 5.57 6.10
CA THR A 150 -5.43 5.28 4.68
C THR A 150 -4.51 4.08 4.45
N MET A 151 -4.12 3.39 5.52
CA MET A 151 -3.30 2.18 5.46
C MET A 151 -4.05 0.96 4.90
N ASP A 152 -5.37 1.01 4.72
CA ASP A 152 -6.17 -0.06 4.14
C ASP A 152 -5.66 -0.48 2.75
N LEU A 153 -5.37 0.46 1.87
CA LEU A 153 -4.85 0.17 0.54
C LEU A 153 -3.45 -0.46 0.56
N PRO A 154 -2.44 0.07 1.29
CA PRO A 154 -1.15 -0.61 1.46
C PRO A 154 -1.25 -2.03 2.00
N LEU A 155 -2.14 -2.30 2.96
CA LEU A 155 -2.37 -3.63 3.53
C LEU A 155 -2.85 -4.61 2.46
N VAL A 156 -3.85 -4.20 1.68
CA VAL A 156 -4.38 -5.03 0.58
C VAL A 156 -3.32 -5.23 -0.50
N MET A 157 -2.59 -4.20 -0.89
CA MET A 157 -1.55 -4.31 -1.91
C MET A 157 -0.38 -5.22 -1.48
N ALA A 158 0.04 -5.14 -0.20
CA ALA A 158 1.03 -6.07 0.34
C ALA A 158 0.51 -7.52 0.31
N ALA A 159 -0.76 -7.73 0.70
CA ALA A 159 -1.38 -9.05 0.65
C ALA A 159 -1.41 -9.60 -0.79
N LEU A 160 -1.79 -8.79 -1.77
CA LEU A 160 -1.81 -9.19 -3.19
C LEU A 160 -0.41 -9.57 -3.70
N MET A 161 0.63 -8.81 -3.37
CA MET A 161 2.01 -9.13 -3.79
C MET A 161 2.52 -10.38 -3.07
N ASN A 162 2.27 -10.51 -1.78
CA ASN A 162 2.72 -11.65 -0.98
C ASN A 162 1.98 -12.95 -1.33
N CYS A 163 0.76 -12.86 -1.85
CA CYS A 163 0.04 -14.00 -2.45
C CYS A 163 0.84 -14.63 -3.62
N TRP A 164 1.61 -13.84 -4.34
CA TRP A 164 2.50 -14.28 -5.42
C TRP A 164 3.94 -14.59 -4.96
N GLY A 165 4.15 -14.75 -3.67
CA GLY A 165 5.46 -15.13 -3.10
C GLY A 165 6.42 -13.97 -2.88
N GLU A 166 5.93 -12.72 -2.93
CA GLU A 166 6.70 -11.58 -2.47
C GLU A 166 6.82 -11.61 -0.94
N ASP A 167 7.81 -10.94 -0.38
CA ASP A 167 7.97 -10.75 1.06
C ASP A 167 8.11 -9.25 1.35
N VAL A 168 6.99 -8.52 1.16
CA VAL A 168 6.90 -7.10 1.47
C VAL A 168 6.04 -6.87 2.70
N LEU A 169 6.44 -5.88 3.48
CA LEU A 169 5.63 -5.41 4.59
C LEU A 169 4.63 -4.36 4.11
N PRO A 170 3.42 -4.29 4.70
CA PRO A 170 2.48 -3.21 4.42
C PRO A 170 3.09 -1.82 4.56
N GLU A 171 3.97 -1.60 5.54
CA GLU A 171 4.67 -0.33 5.76
C GLU A 171 5.65 0.00 4.63
N GLU A 172 6.32 -1.00 4.06
CA GLU A 172 7.18 -0.79 2.87
C GLU A 172 6.35 -0.33 1.68
N VAL A 173 5.18 -0.96 1.49
CA VAL A 173 4.24 -0.58 0.44
C VAL A 173 3.69 0.82 0.69
N ALA A 174 3.26 1.10 1.93
CA ALA A 174 2.78 2.41 2.33
C ALA A 174 3.81 3.51 2.06
N TYR A 175 5.07 3.26 2.43
CA TYR A 175 6.15 4.21 2.16
C TYR A 175 6.33 4.50 0.67
N VAL A 176 6.31 3.47 -0.19
CA VAL A 176 6.52 3.62 -1.65
C VAL A 176 5.32 4.27 -2.34
N MET A 177 4.11 4.15 -1.79
CA MET A 177 2.90 4.72 -2.36
C MET A 177 2.40 5.99 -1.66
N GLU A 178 3.07 6.44 -0.58
CA GLU A 178 2.69 7.68 0.10
C GLU A 178 2.70 8.86 -0.87
N ASP A 179 1.57 9.53 -0.96
CA ASP A 179 1.41 10.79 -1.68
C ASP A 179 1.72 11.95 -0.75
N MET A 180 2.92 12.48 -0.87
CA MET A 180 3.43 13.51 0.04
C MET A 180 2.72 14.86 -0.12
N ALA A 181 2.10 15.11 -1.27
CA ALA A 181 1.31 16.34 -1.48
C ALA A 181 0.05 16.37 -0.61
N HIS A 182 -0.48 15.20 -0.27
CA HIS A 182 -1.73 15.05 0.47
C HIS A 182 -1.57 14.25 1.77
N SER A 183 -0.34 13.85 2.12
CA SER A 183 -0.03 13.02 3.31
C SER A 183 -0.96 11.81 3.43
N THR A 184 -1.10 11.06 2.33
CA THR A 184 -2.03 9.92 2.24
C THR A 184 -1.41 8.75 1.50
N THR A 185 -1.83 7.55 1.84
CA THR A 185 -1.53 6.31 1.11
C THR A 185 -2.72 5.77 0.31
N ALA A 186 -3.76 6.59 0.13
CA ALA A 186 -4.98 6.19 -0.58
C ALA A 186 -4.94 6.39 -2.11
N ASN A 187 -3.81 6.88 -2.66
CA ASN A 187 -3.65 7.12 -4.10
C ASN A 187 -3.47 5.79 -4.84
N ALA A 188 -4.51 5.34 -5.56
CA ALA A 188 -4.50 4.04 -6.23
C ALA A 188 -3.58 4.01 -7.48
N ALA A 189 -3.26 5.16 -8.09
CA ALA A 189 -2.26 5.21 -9.15
C ALA A 189 -0.86 4.93 -8.59
N PHE A 190 -0.54 5.48 -7.41
CA PHE A 190 0.71 5.21 -6.71
C PHE A 190 0.76 3.77 -6.17
N ALA A 191 -0.39 3.19 -5.78
CA ALA A 191 -0.47 1.78 -5.41
C ALA A 191 -0.09 0.86 -6.58
N ALA A 192 -0.64 1.11 -7.78
CA ALA A 192 -0.28 0.37 -8.97
C ALA A 192 1.20 0.57 -9.34
N ALA A 193 1.72 1.79 -9.20
CA ALA A 193 3.13 2.08 -9.44
C ALA A 193 4.05 1.37 -8.43
N ALA A 194 3.64 1.29 -7.15
CA ALA A 194 4.37 0.57 -6.10
C ALA A 194 4.50 -0.93 -6.41
N ALA A 195 3.40 -1.59 -6.79
CA ALA A 195 3.46 -2.98 -7.23
C ALA A 195 4.28 -3.14 -8.52
N GLY A 196 4.15 -2.19 -9.45
CA GLY A 196 4.90 -2.15 -10.69
C GLY A 196 6.41 -2.06 -10.49
N CYS A 197 6.89 -1.31 -9.49
CA CYS A 197 8.33 -1.24 -9.20
C CYS A 197 8.88 -2.55 -8.63
N CYS A 198 8.05 -3.36 -7.97
CA CYS A 198 8.37 -4.72 -7.57
C CYS A 198 8.33 -5.72 -8.75
N GLY A 199 7.95 -5.26 -9.95
CA GLY A 199 7.92 -6.07 -11.16
C GLY A 199 6.57 -6.70 -11.49
N TYR A 200 5.53 -6.43 -10.71
CA TYR A 200 4.18 -6.95 -10.95
C TYR A 200 3.43 -6.09 -11.97
N PRO A 201 2.86 -6.67 -13.04
CA PRO A 201 1.86 -5.97 -13.83
C PRO A 201 0.66 -5.61 -12.95
N CYS A 202 0.42 -4.31 -12.76
CA CYS A 202 -0.61 -3.82 -11.87
C CYS A 202 -1.28 -2.58 -12.46
N TRP A 203 -2.61 -2.53 -12.41
CA TRP A 203 -3.38 -1.41 -12.95
C TRP A 203 -4.72 -1.23 -12.25
N GLN A 204 -5.22 -0.01 -12.26
CA GLN A 204 -6.59 0.31 -11.87
C GLN A 204 -7.56 -0.09 -12.98
N ALA A 205 -8.75 -0.53 -12.59
CA ALA A 205 -9.83 -0.86 -13.51
C ALA A 205 -11.19 -0.46 -12.94
N TRP A 206 -12.16 -0.26 -13.84
CA TRP A 206 -13.57 -0.26 -13.51
C TRP A 206 -14.10 -1.65 -13.85
N MET A 207 -14.58 -2.38 -12.85
CA MET A 207 -15.00 -3.77 -12.98
C MET A 207 -16.45 -3.94 -12.56
N ASP A 208 -17.16 -4.79 -13.28
CA ASP A 208 -18.45 -5.34 -12.87
C ASP A 208 -18.29 -6.72 -12.21
N LEU A 209 -19.39 -7.39 -11.91
CA LEU A 209 -19.35 -8.71 -11.29
C LEU A 209 -18.74 -9.78 -12.20
N ALA A 210 -18.98 -9.69 -13.52
CA ALA A 210 -18.41 -10.63 -14.47
C ALA A 210 -16.87 -10.49 -14.52
N ASP A 211 -16.37 -9.26 -14.52
CA ASP A 211 -14.94 -8.99 -14.47
C ASP A 211 -14.30 -9.53 -13.17
N LEU A 212 -14.92 -9.27 -12.03
CA LEU A 212 -14.43 -9.77 -10.73
C LEU A 212 -14.40 -11.30 -10.68
N ARG A 213 -15.44 -11.96 -11.21
CA ARG A 213 -15.49 -13.43 -11.31
C ARG A 213 -14.40 -13.97 -12.23
N ALA A 214 -14.14 -13.29 -13.35
CA ALA A 214 -13.05 -13.66 -14.25
C ALA A 214 -11.68 -13.55 -13.57
N GLN A 215 -11.43 -12.51 -12.76
CA GLN A 215 -10.18 -12.40 -12.00
C GLN A 215 -9.97 -13.59 -11.07
N ILE A 216 -11.00 -13.94 -10.27
CA ILE A 216 -10.92 -15.07 -9.33
C ILE A 216 -10.80 -16.40 -10.07
N HIS A 217 -11.48 -16.54 -11.22
CA HIS A 217 -11.35 -17.73 -12.10
C HIS A 217 -9.89 -17.89 -12.58
N ASP A 218 -9.20 -16.81 -12.86
CA ASP A 218 -7.80 -16.77 -13.31
C ASP A 218 -6.78 -16.80 -12.14
N ASP A 219 -7.17 -17.23 -10.95
CA ASP A 219 -6.33 -17.30 -9.74
C ASP A 219 -5.82 -15.94 -9.25
N CYS A 220 -6.50 -14.85 -9.58
CA CYS A 220 -6.09 -13.50 -9.21
C CYS A 220 -7.02 -12.89 -8.18
N CYS A 221 -6.51 -12.68 -6.97
CA CYS A 221 -7.15 -11.80 -5.99
C CYS A 221 -7.11 -10.34 -6.49
N VAL A 222 -8.09 -9.54 -6.07
CA VAL A 222 -8.29 -8.17 -6.53
C VAL A 222 -8.48 -7.23 -5.36
N ALA A 223 -7.86 -6.05 -5.39
CA ALA A 223 -8.25 -4.98 -4.48
C ALA A 223 -9.55 -4.32 -5.00
N VAL A 224 -10.56 -4.26 -4.17
CA VAL A 224 -11.87 -3.68 -4.48
C VAL A 224 -12.19 -2.54 -3.54
N GLN A 225 -12.74 -1.44 -4.05
CA GLN A 225 -13.14 -0.30 -3.22
C GLN A 225 -14.62 -0.43 -2.86
N VAL A 226 -14.91 -0.40 -1.56
CA VAL A 226 -16.25 -0.57 -1.00
C VAL A 226 -16.64 0.67 -0.21
N GLU A 227 -17.85 1.19 -0.40
CA GLU A 227 -18.40 2.25 0.43
C GLU A 227 -19.04 1.68 1.68
N ARG A 228 -18.69 2.22 2.84
CA ARG A 228 -19.26 1.84 4.13
C ARG A 228 -19.88 3.02 4.83
N ARG A 229 -21.04 2.82 5.41
CA ARG A 229 -21.61 3.77 6.36
C ARG A 229 -21.17 3.40 7.78
N ILE A 230 -20.33 4.23 8.35
CA ILE A 230 -19.92 4.09 9.76
C ILE A 230 -20.94 4.82 10.63
N ARG A 231 -21.44 4.12 11.68
CA ARG A 231 -22.41 4.72 12.62
C ARG A 231 -21.83 5.98 13.24
N GLY A 232 -22.56 7.10 13.13
CA GLY A 232 -22.13 8.41 13.64
C GLY A 232 -21.33 9.26 12.65
N GLN A 233 -21.02 8.77 11.47
CA GLN A 233 -20.46 9.57 10.38
C GLN A 233 -21.55 9.94 9.37
N ARG A 234 -21.51 11.19 8.89
CA ARG A 234 -22.49 11.72 7.94
C ARG A 234 -22.28 11.16 6.55
N ASP A 235 -21.03 11.05 6.13
CA ASP A 235 -20.64 10.60 4.79
C ASP A 235 -20.15 9.16 4.81
N PRO A 236 -20.40 8.37 3.76
CA PRO A 236 -19.85 7.03 3.64
C PRO A 236 -18.33 7.09 3.52
N VAL A 237 -17.66 6.13 4.13
CA VAL A 237 -16.21 5.96 4.04
C VAL A 237 -15.92 4.94 2.95
N ARG A 238 -14.94 5.23 2.11
CA ARG A 238 -14.42 4.29 1.13
C ARG A 238 -13.26 3.52 1.74
N VAL A 239 -13.35 2.20 1.65
CA VAL A 239 -12.34 1.27 2.17
C VAL A 239 -11.91 0.34 1.05
N TRP A 240 -10.63 0.08 0.96
CA TRP A 240 -10.10 -0.95 0.07
C TRP A 240 -10.09 -2.29 0.80
N MET A 241 -10.59 -3.32 0.13
CA MET A 241 -10.65 -4.70 0.61
C MET A 241 -10.02 -5.64 -0.41
N GLY A 242 -9.50 -6.77 0.06
CA GLY A 242 -9.03 -7.83 -0.82
C GLY A 242 -10.17 -8.79 -1.18
N LEU A 243 -10.59 -8.84 -2.44
CA LEU A 243 -11.50 -9.87 -2.93
C LEU A 243 -10.69 -11.14 -3.19
N ARG A 244 -11.08 -12.25 -2.55
CA ARG A 244 -10.38 -13.54 -2.64
C ARG A 244 -11.29 -14.71 -3.06
N GLY A 245 -12.56 -14.46 -3.35
CA GLY A 245 -13.42 -15.53 -3.83
C GLY A 245 -14.90 -15.22 -3.82
N PHE A 246 -15.63 -16.20 -4.28
CA PHE A 246 -17.09 -16.30 -4.30
C PHE A 246 -17.53 -17.65 -3.80
N GLY A 247 -18.71 -17.73 -3.24
CA GLY A 247 -19.32 -18.96 -2.81
C GLY A 247 -20.84 -18.91 -2.88
N HIS A 248 -21.46 -20.09 -2.68
CA HIS A 248 -22.89 -20.26 -2.59
C HIS A 248 -23.21 -20.96 -1.28
N ASP A 249 -24.26 -20.54 -0.61
CA ASP A 249 -24.82 -21.19 0.57
C ASP A 249 -26.13 -21.86 0.19
N ASP A 250 -26.11 -23.19 0.09
CA ASP A 250 -27.27 -24.00 -0.30
C ASP A 250 -28.39 -23.93 0.73
N ALA A 251 -28.10 -23.67 2.01
CA ALA A 251 -29.10 -23.63 3.06
C ALA A 251 -30.01 -22.40 2.96
N VAL A 252 -29.48 -21.29 2.49
CA VAL A 252 -30.20 -20.02 2.29
C VAL A 252 -30.35 -19.65 0.82
N MET A 253 -29.86 -20.48 -0.09
CA MET A 253 -29.87 -20.27 -1.54
C MET A 253 -29.34 -18.88 -1.94
N ALA A 254 -28.21 -18.47 -1.37
CA ALA A 254 -27.65 -17.15 -1.55
C ALA A 254 -26.17 -17.20 -1.92
N ASP A 255 -25.79 -16.36 -2.87
CA ASP A 255 -24.40 -16.14 -3.21
C ASP A 255 -23.74 -15.14 -2.24
N TYR A 256 -22.46 -15.36 -1.96
CA TYR A 256 -21.65 -14.49 -1.14
C TYR A 256 -20.28 -14.24 -1.76
N VAL A 257 -19.62 -13.18 -1.32
CA VAL A 257 -18.24 -12.87 -1.62
C VAL A 257 -17.35 -13.14 -0.40
N LEU A 258 -16.13 -13.58 -0.66
CA LEU A 258 -15.09 -13.79 0.32
C LEU A 258 -14.10 -12.61 0.24
N LEU A 259 -13.97 -11.88 1.32
CA LEU A 259 -13.16 -10.66 1.40
C LEU A 259 -12.11 -10.75 2.50
N ASN A 260 -11.04 -10.01 2.34
CA ASN A 260 -10.15 -9.59 3.41
C ASN A 260 -10.45 -8.13 3.74
N ASP A 261 -10.95 -7.88 4.95
CA ASP A 261 -11.26 -6.56 5.46
C ASP A 261 -10.13 -6.05 6.36
N PRO A 262 -9.30 -5.11 5.89
CA PRO A 262 -8.19 -4.60 6.69
C PRO A 262 -8.63 -3.78 7.91
N THR A 263 -9.91 -3.37 8.00
CA THR A 263 -10.44 -2.62 9.14
C THR A 263 -10.87 -3.50 10.31
N ALA A 264 -10.66 -4.80 10.22
CA ALA A 264 -10.92 -5.74 11.30
C ALA A 264 -10.04 -5.48 12.53
N ASP A 265 -10.49 -5.92 13.69
CA ASP A 265 -9.82 -5.69 14.98
C ASP A 265 -8.52 -6.50 15.16
N SER A 266 -8.34 -7.55 14.38
CA SER A 266 -7.16 -8.42 14.41
C SER A 266 -6.93 -9.09 13.05
N ASN A 267 -5.71 -9.58 12.81
CA ASN A 267 -5.40 -10.34 11.60
C ASN A 267 -6.31 -11.56 11.43
N GLY A 268 -6.60 -12.28 12.51
CA GLY A 268 -7.49 -13.46 12.45
C GLY A 268 -8.97 -13.13 12.14
N ALA A 269 -9.38 -11.87 12.25
CA ALA A 269 -10.73 -11.41 11.92
C ALA A 269 -10.84 -10.76 10.52
N VAL A 270 -9.73 -10.66 9.79
CA VAL A 270 -9.67 -10.02 8.47
C VAL A 270 -10.52 -10.77 7.44
N ASN A 271 -10.53 -12.10 7.48
CA ASN A 271 -11.34 -12.92 6.59
C ASN A 271 -12.82 -12.74 6.91
N CYS A 272 -13.57 -12.17 5.99
CA CYS A 272 -15.00 -11.98 6.16
C CYS A 272 -15.78 -12.45 4.93
N THR A 273 -17.06 -12.65 5.15
CA THR A 273 -18.04 -13.03 4.13
C THR A 273 -19.12 -11.97 4.08
N MET A 274 -19.51 -11.57 2.88
CA MET A 274 -20.58 -10.61 2.66
C MET A 274 -21.57 -11.18 1.64
N ALA A 275 -22.88 -11.01 1.86
CA ALA A 275 -23.86 -11.38 0.87
C ALA A 275 -23.58 -10.66 -0.46
N LEU A 276 -23.67 -11.36 -1.59
CA LEU A 276 -23.35 -10.78 -2.91
C LEU A 276 -24.18 -9.54 -3.20
N VAL A 277 -25.45 -9.56 -2.83
CA VAL A 277 -26.37 -8.42 -3.03
C VAL A 277 -25.91 -7.17 -2.26
N ASP A 278 -25.41 -7.35 -1.05
CA ASP A 278 -24.88 -6.23 -0.25
C ASP A 278 -23.54 -5.75 -0.77
N PHE A 279 -22.65 -6.66 -1.15
CA PHE A 279 -21.40 -6.31 -1.79
C PHE A 279 -21.64 -5.45 -3.05
N MET A 280 -22.51 -5.88 -3.94
CA MET A 280 -22.81 -5.15 -5.18
C MET A 280 -23.48 -3.79 -4.94
N ARG A 281 -24.17 -3.62 -3.81
CA ARG A 281 -24.73 -2.31 -3.39
C ARG A 281 -23.65 -1.32 -2.99
N TYR A 282 -22.59 -1.80 -2.36
CA TYR A 282 -21.52 -0.95 -1.79
C TYR A 282 -20.26 -0.91 -2.62
N PHE A 283 -20.06 -1.84 -3.54
CA PHE A 283 -18.93 -1.85 -4.45
C PHE A 283 -19.01 -0.64 -5.40
N THR A 284 -17.96 0.18 -5.39
CA THR A 284 -17.90 1.41 -6.21
C THR A 284 -17.69 1.14 -7.69
N GLY A 285 -17.27 -0.06 -8.05
CA GLY A 285 -16.79 -0.44 -9.37
C GLY A 285 -15.28 -0.26 -9.53
N ARG A 286 -14.60 0.45 -8.62
CA ARG A 286 -13.14 0.62 -8.68
C ARG A 286 -12.43 -0.62 -8.14
N ALA A 287 -11.46 -1.08 -8.90
CA ALA A 287 -10.61 -2.21 -8.54
C ALA A 287 -9.15 -1.96 -8.94
N ILE A 288 -8.24 -2.69 -8.30
CA ILE A 288 -6.84 -2.78 -8.72
C ILE A 288 -6.54 -4.24 -8.99
N ALA A 289 -6.18 -4.54 -10.23
CA ALA A 289 -5.76 -5.86 -10.66
C ALA A 289 -4.25 -5.98 -10.62
N LEU A 290 -3.77 -7.16 -10.23
CA LEU A 290 -2.36 -7.50 -10.18
C LEU A 290 -2.17 -8.89 -10.78
N ARG A 291 -1.12 -9.07 -11.58
CA ARG A 291 -0.77 -10.35 -12.20
C ARG A 291 0.57 -10.85 -11.71
N ALA A 292 0.78 -12.14 -11.88
CA ALA A 292 2.07 -12.77 -11.61
C ALA A 292 3.21 -12.02 -12.28
N LYS A 293 4.31 -11.90 -11.57
CA LYS A 293 5.52 -11.25 -12.05
C LYS A 293 6.14 -12.07 -13.18
N PRO A 294 6.37 -11.47 -14.37
CA PRO A 294 7.11 -12.12 -15.43
C PRO A 294 8.53 -12.52 -14.96
N ARG A 295 9.08 -13.57 -15.53
CA ARG A 295 10.49 -13.93 -15.29
C ARG A 295 11.39 -12.82 -15.83
N ASP A 296 12.51 -12.59 -15.16
CA ASP A 296 13.57 -11.66 -15.57
C ASP A 296 13.19 -10.17 -15.66
N VAL A 297 12.15 -9.76 -14.93
CA VAL A 297 11.80 -8.35 -14.83
C VAL A 297 12.67 -7.68 -13.76
N ALA A 298 13.40 -6.63 -14.16
CA ALA A 298 14.12 -5.78 -13.21
C ALA A 298 13.13 -5.14 -12.23
N ALA A 299 13.39 -5.29 -10.95
CA ALA A 299 12.64 -4.65 -9.87
C ALA A 299 13.56 -3.69 -9.13
N ASN A 300 13.05 -2.52 -8.78
CA ASN A 300 13.76 -1.61 -7.91
C ASN A 300 13.00 -1.44 -6.59
N ARG A 301 13.05 -2.49 -5.80
CA ARG A 301 12.66 -2.38 -4.41
C ARG A 301 13.50 -1.32 -3.71
N PRO A 302 13.00 -0.69 -2.66
CA PRO A 302 13.84 0.03 -1.72
C PRO A 302 15.06 -0.84 -1.39
N LEU A 303 16.25 -0.28 -1.48
CA LEU A 303 17.48 -1.01 -1.20
C LEU A 303 17.48 -1.44 0.27
N ARG A 304 17.27 -2.72 0.52
CA ARG A 304 17.37 -3.30 1.87
C ARG A 304 18.82 -3.57 2.20
N MET A 305 19.38 -2.80 3.13
CA MET A 305 20.68 -3.06 3.71
C MET A 305 20.50 -3.83 5.02
N ARG A 306 21.02 -5.05 5.08
CA ARG A 306 21.07 -5.81 6.33
C ARG A 306 22.17 -5.24 7.21
N CYS A 307 21.79 -4.91 8.45
CA CYS A 307 22.67 -4.41 9.49
C CYS A 307 22.49 -5.27 10.74
N GLU A 308 23.34 -5.07 11.71
CA GLU A 308 23.15 -5.60 13.07
C GLU A 308 22.65 -4.48 13.97
N LEU A 309 21.95 -4.84 15.06
CA LEU A 309 21.60 -3.91 16.13
C LEU A 309 22.46 -4.19 17.32
N VAL A 310 23.16 -3.16 17.79
CA VAL A 310 24.01 -3.23 18.98
C VAL A 310 23.40 -2.40 20.10
N PRO A 311 23.45 -2.90 21.36
CA PRO A 311 22.91 -2.17 22.51
C PRO A 311 23.68 -0.86 22.72
N GLY A 312 22.95 0.19 23.11
CA GLY A 312 23.51 1.44 23.61
C GLY A 312 23.86 1.38 25.08
N GLU A 313 24.14 2.54 25.65
CA GLU A 313 24.45 2.68 27.08
C GLU A 313 23.21 2.39 27.96
N THR A 314 22.03 2.75 27.48
CA THR A 314 20.74 2.42 28.11
C THR A 314 20.19 1.12 27.53
N ALA A 315 19.60 0.28 28.37
CA ALA A 315 19.16 -1.07 28.00
C ALA A 315 18.05 -1.11 26.95
N ASP A 316 17.35 0.01 26.74
CA ASP A 316 16.24 0.18 25.80
C ASP A 316 16.65 0.84 24.47
N VAL A 317 17.90 1.29 24.34
CA VAL A 317 18.42 1.97 23.16
C VAL A 317 19.37 1.07 22.39
N TYR A 318 19.17 1.03 21.07
CA TYR A 318 19.99 0.27 20.13
C TYR A 318 20.46 1.15 18.99
N TYR A 319 21.56 0.77 18.34
CA TYR A 319 22.11 1.43 17.18
C TYR A 319 22.26 0.43 16.04
N PHE A 320 22.07 0.88 14.83
CA PHE A 320 22.48 0.08 13.66
C PHE A 320 23.99 -0.01 13.63
N GLU A 321 24.50 -1.22 13.40
CA GLU A 321 25.92 -1.45 13.22
C GLU A 321 26.15 -2.01 11.80
N GLN A 322 27.09 -1.40 11.10
CA GLN A 322 27.56 -1.88 9.83
C GLN A 322 29.07 -2.03 9.88
N ARG A 323 29.57 -3.25 9.60
CA ARG A 323 30.99 -3.55 9.58
C ARG A 323 31.73 -3.22 10.89
N GLY A 324 31.10 -3.44 12.03
CA GLY A 324 31.69 -3.16 13.35
C GLY A 324 31.72 -1.70 13.78
N VAL A 325 31.05 -0.82 13.03
CA VAL A 325 30.95 0.60 13.36
C VAL A 325 29.50 0.95 13.66
N LYS A 326 29.24 1.57 14.83
CA LYS A 326 27.93 2.15 15.12
C LYS A 326 27.60 3.21 14.08
N ASP A 327 26.47 3.05 13.43
CA ASP A 327 26.01 3.94 12.39
C ASP A 327 24.74 4.66 12.87
N PRO A 328 24.88 5.84 13.51
CA PRO A 328 23.73 6.59 13.99
C PRO A 328 22.87 7.05 12.83
N LEU A 329 21.55 7.08 13.04
CA LEU A 329 20.63 7.68 12.08
C LEU A 329 20.96 9.17 11.95
N PRO A 330 21.09 9.72 10.71
CA PRO A 330 21.48 11.10 10.50
C PRO A 330 20.55 12.10 11.21
N GLU A 331 21.09 13.22 11.64
CA GLU A 331 20.30 14.35 12.12
C GLU A 331 19.37 14.82 10.99
N GLY A 332 18.10 15.15 11.31
CA GLY A 332 17.11 15.52 10.29
C GLY A 332 16.58 14.37 9.42
N PHE A 333 16.85 13.12 9.81
CA PHE A 333 16.28 11.94 9.17
C PHE A 333 14.75 12.05 9.06
N SER A 334 14.22 12.14 7.85
CA SER A 334 12.80 12.35 7.57
C SER A 334 12.02 11.04 7.34
N GLY A 335 12.69 9.90 7.38
CA GLY A 335 12.07 8.59 7.24
C GLY A 335 11.41 8.11 8.54
N TRP A 336 10.76 6.96 8.47
CA TRP A 336 10.19 6.30 9.63
C TRP A 336 11.12 5.21 10.15
N VAL A 337 11.01 4.91 11.44
CA VAL A 337 11.64 3.76 12.09
C VAL A 337 10.52 2.93 12.71
N ALA A 338 10.44 1.67 12.34
CA ALA A 338 9.43 0.75 12.84
C ALA A 338 10.05 -0.56 13.29
N CYS A 339 9.39 -1.21 14.25
CA CYS A 339 9.75 -2.53 14.73
C CYS A 339 8.60 -3.50 14.46
N ALA A 340 8.90 -4.61 13.82
CA ALA A 340 7.99 -5.74 13.70
C ALA A 340 8.33 -6.77 14.76
N CYS A 341 7.40 -7.02 15.68
CA CYS A 341 7.53 -8.07 16.68
C CYS A 341 7.10 -9.41 16.10
N HIS A 342 7.91 -10.45 16.27
CA HIS A 342 7.57 -11.80 15.89
C HIS A 342 6.96 -12.51 17.09
N ASP A 343 5.67 -12.82 17.05
CA ASP A 343 5.05 -13.75 17.98
C ASP A 343 5.79 -15.09 17.84
N GLY A 344 6.23 -15.67 18.94
CA GLY A 344 7.18 -16.78 19.03
C GLY A 344 6.85 -18.08 18.31
N VAL A 345 6.14 -18.02 17.18
CA VAL A 345 5.81 -19.12 16.30
C VAL A 345 6.89 -19.26 15.24
N ALA A 346 7.41 -20.46 15.06
CA ALA A 346 8.55 -20.81 14.21
C ALA A 346 8.39 -20.52 12.70
N HIS A 347 7.22 -20.07 12.26
CA HIS A 347 6.92 -19.66 10.89
C HIS A 347 6.53 -18.19 10.88
N ALA A 348 7.52 -17.31 10.94
CA ALA A 348 7.32 -15.88 10.75
C ALA A 348 6.99 -15.58 9.28
N THR A 349 5.76 -15.88 8.88
CA THR A 349 5.16 -15.20 7.74
C THR A 349 4.89 -13.76 8.16
N THR A 350 5.00 -12.80 7.23
CA THR A 350 4.64 -11.39 7.46
C THR A 350 3.25 -11.23 8.10
N ALA A 351 2.36 -12.21 7.95
CA ALA A 351 1.01 -12.24 8.51
C ALA A 351 0.90 -12.23 10.06
N HIS A 352 1.96 -12.55 10.77
CA HIS A 352 1.93 -12.66 12.25
C HIS A 352 2.82 -11.64 12.95
N ARG A 353 3.17 -10.55 12.29
CA ARG A 353 4.00 -9.49 12.83
C ARG A 353 3.13 -8.33 13.30
N SER A 354 3.28 -7.93 14.57
CA SER A 354 2.73 -6.66 15.07
C SER A 354 3.76 -5.56 14.90
N PHE A 355 3.32 -4.40 14.42
CA PHE A 355 4.19 -3.26 14.18
C PHE A 355 4.05 -2.18 15.25
N CYS A 356 5.15 -1.52 15.57
CA CYS A 356 5.14 -0.29 16.33
C CYS A 356 6.18 0.68 15.78
N ARG A 357 5.87 1.96 15.86
CA ARG A 357 6.82 3.02 15.57
C ARG A 357 7.84 3.12 16.70
N MET A 358 9.11 3.28 16.31
CA MET A 358 10.22 3.44 17.24
C MET A 358 10.52 4.91 17.47
N GLU A 359 10.86 5.25 18.69
CA GLU A 359 11.37 6.58 19.04
C GLU A 359 12.85 6.65 18.70
N ARG A 360 13.24 7.77 18.09
CA ARG A 360 14.64 8.08 17.80
C ARG A 360 15.24 8.88 18.93
N THR A 361 16.45 8.52 19.35
CA THR A 361 17.22 9.33 20.31
C THR A 361 17.98 10.45 19.61
N PRO A 362 18.32 11.55 20.32
CA PRO A 362 19.14 12.64 19.74
C PRO A 362 20.49 12.15 19.20
N GLU A 363 21.07 11.11 19.79
CA GLU A 363 22.37 10.54 19.41
C GLU A 363 22.26 9.58 18.19
N GLY A 364 21.06 9.47 17.60
CA GLY A 364 20.81 8.64 16.40
C GLY A 364 20.56 7.18 16.70
N GLY A 365 20.34 6.82 17.96
CA GLY A 365 19.86 5.50 18.37
C GLY A 365 18.35 5.33 18.19
N ILE A 366 17.88 4.14 18.46
CA ILE A 366 16.47 3.75 18.41
C ILE A 366 16.07 3.26 19.79
N ARG A 367 14.98 3.80 20.34
CA ARG A 367 14.45 3.36 21.62
C ARG A 367 13.32 2.37 21.42
N PHE A 368 13.44 1.20 22.06
CA PHE A 368 12.38 0.20 22.09
C PHE A 368 11.32 0.59 23.11
N PRO A 369 10.03 0.54 22.75
CA PRO A 369 8.95 0.72 23.72
C PRO A 369 9.04 -0.29 24.87
N GLU A 370 8.74 0.15 26.10
CA GLU A 370 8.78 -0.70 27.30
C GLU A 370 7.96 -1.98 27.14
N LYS A 371 6.78 -1.90 26.51
CA LYS A 371 5.93 -3.05 26.24
C LYS A 371 6.63 -4.13 25.40
N ILE A 372 7.45 -3.75 24.43
CA ILE A 372 8.19 -4.68 23.57
C ILE A 372 9.38 -5.24 24.31
N MET A 373 10.08 -4.41 25.08
CA MET A 373 11.18 -4.86 25.96
C MET A 373 10.67 -5.87 26.97
N ALA A 374 9.52 -5.61 27.61
CA ALA A 374 8.90 -6.52 28.58
C ALA A 374 8.48 -7.86 27.97
N ALA A 375 8.13 -7.91 26.69
CA ALA A 375 7.77 -9.14 26.00
C ALA A 375 8.97 -10.04 25.70
N GLY A 376 10.18 -9.49 25.62
CA GLY A 376 11.41 -10.25 25.33
C GLY A 376 11.36 -10.99 23.99
N CYS A 377 10.74 -10.40 22.98
CA CYS A 377 10.46 -11.03 21.70
C CYS A 377 11.63 -10.87 20.71
N ARG A 378 11.57 -11.61 19.62
CA ARG A 378 12.39 -11.39 18.43
C ARG A 378 11.76 -10.27 17.61
N CYS A 379 12.54 -9.30 17.20
CA CYS A 379 12.08 -8.15 16.45
C CYS A 379 12.89 -7.96 15.18
N SER A 380 12.24 -7.51 14.13
CA SER A 380 12.88 -6.92 12.96
C SER A 380 12.67 -5.41 13.01
N VAL A 381 13.74 -4.64 12.96
CA VAL A 381 13.71 -3.18 12.98
C VAL A 381 14.01 -2.66 11.58
N TYR A 382 13.22 -1.71 11.14
CA TYR A 382 13.29 -1.09 9.83
C TYR A 382 13.50 0.41 10.00
N ALA A 383 14.48 0.95 9.30
CA ALA A 383 14.67 2.39 9.21
C ALA A 383 14.80 2.79 7.74
N VAL A 384 14.02 3.78 7.32
CA VAL A 384 14.07 4.32 5.95
C VAL A 384 14.73 5.68 6.00
N ASP A 385 15.77 5.87 5.20
CA ASP A 385 16.47 7.13 5.08
C ASP A 385 15.83 8.07 4.04
N GLN A 386 16.37 9.28 3.92
CA GLN A 386 15.89 10.30 2.97
C GLN A 386 16.00 9.88 1.50
N THR A 387 16.83 8.89 1.18
CA THR A 387 17.00 8.36 -0.17
C THR A 387 16.04 7.22 -0.49
N GLY A 388 15.25 6.78 0.49
CA GLY A 388 14.39 5.60 0.38
C GLY A 388 15.14 4.30 0.57
N ALA A 389 16.43 4.32 0.94
CA ALA A 389 17.15 3.13 1.32
C ALA A 389 16.67 2.65 2.69
N MET A 390 16.42 1.35 2.79
CA MET A 390 15.91 0.73 4.01
C MET A 390 17.03 -0.07 4.70
N ARG A 391 17.26 0.23 5.97
CA ARG A 391 18.09 -0.57 6.85
C ARG A 391 17.20 -1.56 7.60
N VAL A 392 17.60 -2.82 7.61
CA VAL A 392 16.85 -3.88 8.28
C VAL A 392 17.80 -4.62 9.20
N ALA A 393 17.45 -4.72 10.48
CA ALA A 393 18.19 -5.49 11.44
C ALA A 393 17.26 -6.38 12.28
N GLU A 394 17.72 -7.56 12.62
CA GLU A 394 17.03 -8.44 13.55
C GLU A 394 17.69 -8.38 14.92
N VAL A 395 16.88 -8.32 15.97
CA VAL A 395 17.32 -8.34 17.36
C VAL A 395 16.46 -9.28 18.17
N ARG A 396 17.09 -10.01 19.07
CA ARG A 396 16.38 -10.77 20.11
C ARG A 396 16.51 -9.99 21.42
N LEU A 397 15.41 -9.41 21.86
CA LEU A 397 15.39 -8.68 23.12
C LEU A 397 15.54 -9.65 24.29
N PRO A 398 16.32 -9.31 25.34
CA PRO A 398 16.45 -10.14 26.52
C PRO A 398 15.11 -10.24 27.24
N LYS A 399 14.79 -11.43 27.75
CA LYS A 399 13.63 -11.57 28.65
C LYS A 399 13.89 -10.77 29.92
N PRO A 400 12.91 -10.00 30.43
CA PRO A 400 13.05 -9.34 31.70
C PRO A 400 13.40 -10.37 32.79
N ARG A 401 14.38 -10.07 33.61
CA ARG A 401 14.60 -10.88 34.83
C ARG A 401 13.36 -10.73 35.70
N PRO A 402 12.81 -11.84 36.26
CA PRO A 402 11.77 -11.72 37.27
C PRO A 402 12.29 -10.81 38.39
N ALA A 403 11.45 -9.88 38.81
CA ALA A 403 11.78 -9.03 39.94
C ALA A 403 12.22 -9.92 41.13
N PRO A 404 13.29 -9.57 41.84
CA PRO A 404 13.69 -10.33 43.02
C PRO A 404 12.47 -10.41 43.94
N GLU A 405 12.11 -11.64 44.33
CA GLU A 405 11.03 -11.87 45.28
C GLU A 405 11.34 -11.01 46.51
N GLN A 406 10.46 -10.09 46.85
CA GLN A 406 10.57 -9.33 48.09
C GLN A 406 10.52 -10.35 49.22
N PRO A 407 11.48 -10.32 50.16
CA PRO A 407 11.46 -11.23 51.27
C PRO A 407 10.11 -11.06 51.99
N VAL A 408 9.39 -12.16 52.10
CA VAL A 408 8.12 -12.21 52.84
C VAL A 408 8.42 -11.67 54.25
N SER A 409 7.89 -10.49 54.56
CA SER A 409 7.95 -9.90 55.91
C SER A 409 7.37 -10.92 56.86
N GLN A 410 8.22 -11.49 57.72
CA GLN A 410 7.77 -12.35 58.79
C GLN A 410 6.74 -11.59 59.62
N ALA A 411 5.51 -12.08 59.58
CA ALA A 411 4.44 -11.57 60.44
C ALA A 411 4.92 -11.64 61.89
N GLN A 412 4.98 -10.49 62.53
CA GLN A 412 5.20 -10.40 63.99
C GLN A 412 4.09 -11.19 64.69
N GLU A 413 4.50 -12.28 65.34
CA GLU A 413 3.64 -12.95 66.30
C GLU A 413 3.24 -11.93 67.37
N LYS A 414 1.96 -11.69 67.55
CA LYS A 414 1.42 -10.99 68.72
C LYS A 414 1.55 -11.90 69.90
N PRO A 415 2.09 -11.41 71.03
CA PRO A 415 2.06 -12.16 72.29
C PRO A 415 0.61 -12.28 72.76
N ALA A 416 0.27 -13.46 73.23
CA ALA A 416 -0.97 -13.75 73.94
C ALA A 416 -0.97 -13.09 75.32
N GLU A 417 -2.04 -12.34 75.61
CA GLU A 417 -2.60 -12.13 76.93
C GLU A 417 -4.05 -12.58 76.96
#